data_b7e338e504869598abea9dd873bc92cf
#
_entry.id   b7e338e504869598abea9dd873bc92cf
#
_cell.length_a   1.000
_cell.length_b   1.000
_cell.length_c   1.000
_cell.angle_alpha   90.00
_cell.angle_beta   90.00
_cell.angle_gamma   90.00
#
_symmetry.space_group_name_H-M   'P 1'
#
loop_
_entity.id
_entity.type
_entity.pdbx_description
1 polymer ?
#
loop_
_entity_poly.entity_id
_entity_poly.type
_entity_poly.pdbx_seq_one_letter_code
_entity_poly.pdbx_strand_id
1 'polypeptide(L)'
;MSSAFTAADAERYLLGLELFGMRFGLDRMRRLMTVLGHPERAFDAVHVVGTNGKSSTVRMIAAILQRHGLRTGAYLSPHLVEFAERIRIDDHDLDPAAFAAAVQRVVGAAAKVDRTLEDDDRVTQFEALTAAAYSELARSGVDAAVIEAGLGGRYDATSVIDSRVQVLTNVGLEHQRWLGPTLRDIAREKLAVVRPGGTLVCGDLAPEVEEEARAAAEAAAARLVFAPADPGVPVAVPGAFQRRNFAVALAAAEAFLGRLDAVAVREAATAVHVPGRLQVVERDPLTVVDGAHNPSGMAALVDALPEVVGERPVVAVVAVLDDKDAATMLRALLPACAAVVFTRARNPRGYSPATLHSLAEQLGYGDAVIEPDPYAALRRARVLAGADGAVLATGSIYLIADLAAGPSRRRASTL
;
A
#
# COMPACT_ATOMS: atom_id res chain seq x y z
N MET A 1 12.59 22.98 31.14
CA MET A 1 12.18 23.10 29.72
C MET A 1 11.73 21.70 29.28
N SER A 2 10.46 21.50 28.97
CA SER A 2 10.00 20.21 28.41
C SER A 2 10.71 19.98 27.08
N SER A 3 11.39 18.85 26.91
CA SER A 3 12.00 18.50 25.63
C SER A 3 10.91 18.47 24.56
N ALA A 4 11.21 19.00 23.37
CA ALA A 4 10.29 18.95 22.26
C ALA A 4 9.93 17.49 21.91
N PHE A 5 8.67 17.22 21.59
CA PHE A 5 8.21 15.90 21.15
C PHE A 5 8.83 15.59 19.77
N THR A 6 9.62 14.52 19.69
CA THR A 6 10.43 14.19 18.53
C THR A 6 9.76 13.13 17.64
N ALA A 7 10.27 12.91 16.43
CA ALA A 7 9.83 11.79 15.57
C ALA A 7 9.99 10.42 16.25
N ALA A 8 11.06 10.23 17.02
CA ALA A 8 11.26 9.00 17.80
C ALA A 8 10.20 8.82 18.91
N ASP A 9 9.73 9.92 19.51
CA ASP A 9 8.63 9.89 20.49
C ASP A 9 7.31 9.56 19.81
N ALA A 10 7.08 10.11 18.62
CA ALA A 10 5.90 9.80 17.81
C ALA A 10 5.86 8.31 17.40
N GLU A 11 6.98 7.78 16.91
CA GLU A 11 7.10 6.34 16.61
C GLU A 11 6.87 5.47 17.84
N ARG A 12 7.49 5.81 18.96
CA ARG A 12 7.32 5.07 20.22
C ARG A 12 5.85 5.08 20.68
N TYR A 13 5.18 6.21 20.58
CA TYR A 13 3.76 6.30 20.90
C TYR A 13 2.94 5.39 19.99
N LEU A 14 3.11 5.49 18.67
CA LEU A 14 2.37 4.67 17.71
C LEU A 14 2.63 3.17 17.89
N LEU A 15 3.89 2.77 18.11
CA LEU A 15 4.25 1.37 18.36
C LEU A 15 3.73 0.83 19.71
N GLY A 16 3.41 1.71 20.64
CA GLY A 16 2.77 1.37 21.92
C GLY A 16 1.26 1.15 21.83
N LEU A 17 0.62 1.57 20.73
CA LEU A 17 -0.80 1.34 20.50
C LEU A 17 -1.06 -0.05 19.91
N GLU A 18 -2.25 -0.59 20.16
CA GLU A 18 -2.67 -1.83 19.55
C GLU A 18 -2.71 -1.72 18.01
N LEU A 19 -2.13 -2.71 17.34
CA LEU A 19 -2.11 -2.77 15.88
C LEU A 19 -3.51 -2.99 15.29
N PHE A 20 -4.29 -3.85 15.94
CA PHE A 20 -5.63 -4.24 15.54
C PHE A 20 -6.55 -4.26 16.77
N GLY A 21 -7.23 -3.16 17.02
CA GLY A 21 -8.39 -3.20 17.91
C GLY A 21 -9.48 -4.03 17.24
N MET A 22 -9.77 -5.22 17.77
CA MET A 22 -10.66 -6.22 17.18
C MET A 22 -12.14 -5.84 17.22
N ARG A 23 -12.48 -4.62 17.60
CA ARG A 23 -13.86 -4.13 17.55
C ARG A 23 -14.09 -3.39 16.24
N PHE A 24 -14.85 -4.01 15.35
CA PHE A 24 -15.28 -3.39 14.10
C PHE A 24 -16.18 -2.18 14.42
N GLY A 25 -15.89 -1.06 13.80
CA GLY A 25 -16.68 0.16 13.94
C GLY A 25 -15.87 1.42 13.70
N LEU A 26 -16.54 2.50 13.33
CA LEU A 26 -15.93 3.81 13.10
C LEU A 26 -16.15 4.78 14.27
N ASP A 27 -16.70 4.31 15.40
CA ASP A 27 -17.06 5.19 16.50
C ASP A 27 -15.85 5.89 17.12
N ARG A 28 -14.77 5.15 17.40
CA ARG A 28 -13.52 5.74 17.90
C ARG A 28 -12.97 6.79 16.95
N MET A 29 -12.93 6.46 15.65
CA MET A 29 -12.42 7.40 14.63
C MET A 29 -13.31 8.64 14.51
N ARG A 30 -14.65 8.51 14.56
CA ARG A 30 -15.59 9.65 14.56
C ARG A 30 -15.40 10.53 15.78
N ARG A 31 -15.20 9.95 16.97
CA ARG A 31 -14.90 10.70 18.21
C ARG A 31 -13.56 11.42 18.08
N LEU A 32 -12.52 10.77 17.51
CA LEU A 32 -11.23 11.44 17.22
C LEU A 32 -11.42 12.65 16.31
N MET A 33 -12.16 12.51 15.21
CA MET A 33 -12.46 13.62 14.31
C MET A 33 -13.18 14.77 15.02
N THR A 34 -14.17 14.44 15.85
CA THR A 34 -14.89 15.43 16.65
C THR A 34 -13.95 16.20 17.59
N VAL A 35 -13.08 15.48 18.32
CA VAL A 35 -12.12 16.12 19.26
C VAL A 35 -11.09 16.98 18.53
N LEU A 36 -10.73 16.61 17.30
CA LEU A 36 -9.77 17.34 16.44
C LEU A 36 -10.43 18.46 15.63
N GLY A 37 -11.75 18.65 15.73
CA GLY A 37 -12.46 19.71 15.00
C GLY A 37 -12.77 19.40 13.55
N HIS A 38 -12.94 18.13 13.20
CA HIS A 38 -13.30 17.63 11.86
C HIS A 38 -12.31 18.00 10.75
N PRO A 39 -11.00 17.71 10.92
CA PRO A 39 -9.99 18.04 9.90
C PRO A 39 -10.25 17.34 8.55
N GLU A 40 -10.94 16.18 8.54
CA GLU A 40 -11.32 15.44 7.35
C GLU A 40 -12.26 16.19 6.39
N ARG A 41 -12.81 17.32 6.82
CA ARG A 41 -13.72 18.16 6.03
C ARG A 41 -13.04 19.38 5.40
N ALA A 42 -11.73 19.56 5.64
CA ALA A 42 -10.99 20.73 5.19
C ALA A 42 -10.52 20.64 3.72
N PHE A 43 -10.67 19.52 3.09
CA PHE A 43 -10.19 19.25 1.73
C PHE A 43 -11.12 18.29 0.98
N ASP A 44 -11.13 18.36 -0.35
CA ASP A 44 -11.78 17.38 -1.18
C ASP A 44 -10.96 16.07 -1.23
N ALA A 45 -11.63 14.92 -1.34
CA ALA A 45 -10.93 13.64 -1.26
C ALA A 45 -11.24 12.66 -2.39
N VAL A 46 -10.21 11.86 -2.73
CA VAL A 46 -10.31 10.61 -3.46
C VAL A 46 -9.99 9.46 -2.51
N HIS A 47 -10.86 8.46 -2.40
CA HIS A 47 -10.66 7.33 -1.50
C HIS A 47 -10.37 6.04 -2.30
N VAL A 48 -9.21 5.43 -2.07
CA VAL A 48 -8.71 4.29 -2.85
C VAL A 48 -8.76 3.01 -2.03
N VAL A 49 -9.57 2.05 -2.48
CA VAL A 49 -9.68 0.69 -1.94
C VAL A 49 -9.25 -0.33 -2.97
N GLY A 50 -8.97 -1.54 -2.53
CA GLY A 50 -8.59 -2.66 -3.42
C GLY A 50 -7.73 -3.68 -2.71
N THR A 51 -7.37 -4.75 -3.41
CA THR A 51 -6.41 -5.74 -2.92
C THR A 51 -4.99 -5.31 -3.25
N ASN A 52 -4.67 -5.15 -4.53
CA ASN A 52 -3.36 -4.71 -5.01
C ASN A 52 -3.44 -3.35 -5.70
N GLY A 53 -2.29 -2.69 -5.86
CA GLY A 53 -2.19 -1.45 -6.63
C GLY A 53 -2.61 -0.18 -5.91
N LYS A 54 -3.18 -0.23 -4.70
CA LYS A 54 -3.67 0.94 -3.95
C LYS A 54 -2.62 2.06 -3.84
N SER A 55 -1.48 1.81 -3.22
CA SER A 55 -0.44 2.81 -2.99
C SER A 55 0.11 3.39 -4.30
N SER A 56 0.26 2.54 -5.35
CA SER A 56 0.65 3.00 -6.69
C SER A 56 -0.39 3.97 -7.24
N THR A 57 -1.67 3.59 -7.21
CA THR A 57 -2.78 4.41 -7.73
C THR A 57 -2.92 5.72 -6.95
N VAL A 58 -2.77 5.69 -5.61
CA VAL A 58 -2.78 6.92 -4.77
C VAL A 58 -1.69 7.88 -5.19
N ARG A 59 -0.44 7.41 -5.34
CA ARG A 59 0.68 8.25 -5.79
C ARG A 59 0.44 8.81 -7.21
N MET A 60 -0.08 7.99 -8.11
CA MET A 60 -0.39 8.38 -9.48
C MET A 60 -1.49 9.43 -9.54
N ILE A 61 -2.59 9.27 -8.80
CA ILE A 61 -3.66 10.27 -8.72
C ILE A 61 -3.11 11.58 -8.15
N ALA A 62 -2.40 11.53 -7.03
CA ALA A 62 -1.82 12.72 -6.40
C ALA A 62 -0.88 13.47 -7.37
N ALA A 63 -0.02 12.75 -8.10
CA ALA A 63 0.88 13.34 -9.09
C ALA A 63 0.10 14.01 -10.25
N ILE A 64 -0.97 13.38 -10.75
CA ILE A 64 -1.81 13.96 -11.80
C ILE A 64 -2.49 15.23 -11.30
N LEU A 65 -3.12 15.21 -10.12
CA LEU A 65 -3.80 16.36 -9.54
C LEU A 65 -2.82 17.52 -9.28
N GLN A 66 -1.61 17.22 -8.79
CA GLN A 66 -0.56 18.22 -8.56
C GLN A 66 -0.14 18.90 -9.88
N ARG A 67 0.06 18.14 -10.97
CA ARG A 67 0.39 18.70 -12.30
C ARG A 67 -0.75 19.53 -12.90
N HIS A 68 -1.96 19.38 -12.39
CA HIS A 68 -3.11 20.26 -12.71
C HIS A 68 -3.22 21.46 -11.78
N GLY A 69 -2.20 21.74 -10.97
CA GLY A 69 -2.09 22.95 -10.15
C GLY A 69 -2.73 22.88 -8.78
N LEU A 70 -3.22 21.70 -8.34
CA LEU A 70 -3.74 21.54 -6.99
C LEU A 70 -2.60 21.30 -5.99
N ARG A 71 -2.73 21.82 -4.79
CA ARG A 71 -1.94 21.41 -3.65
C ARG A 71 -2.47 20.07 -3.17
N THR A 72 -1.65 19.02 -3.27
CA THR A 72 -2.10 17.65 -3.04
C THR A 72 -1.59 17.09 -1.72
N GLY A 73 -2.45 16.28 -1.09
CA GLY A 73 -2.08 15.39 0.00
C GLY A 73 -2.24 13.94 -0.41
N ALA A 74 -1.42 13.05 0.16
CA ALA A 74 -1.61 11.62 0.03
C ALA A 74 -1.42 10.92 1.38
N TYR A 75 -2.26 9.92 1.66
CA TYR A 75 -2.12 9.02 2.79
C TYR A 75 -1.98 7.59 2.30
N LEU A 76 -0.90 6.92 2.72
CA LEU A 76 -0.44 5.63 2.23
C LEU A 76 -0.30 4.61 3.36
N SER A 77 -0.45 3.32 3.05
CA SER A 77 -0.18 2.22 3.97
C SER A 77 0.24 0.93 3.24
N PRO A 78 1.21 0.18 3.79
CA PRO A 78 2.15 0.55 4.86
C PRO A 78 3.26 1.50 4.36
N HIS A 79 4.17 1.90 5.26
CA HIS A 79 5.45 2.54 4.92
C HIS A 79 6.54 1.48 4.68
N LEU A 80 7.65 1.87 4.07
CA LEU A 80 8.83 1.02 3.93
C LEU A 80 9.80 1.21 5.11
N VAL A 81 10.24 2.43 5.37
CA VAL A 81 11.29 2.71 6.35
C VAL A 81 10.77 3.52 7.54
N GLU A 82 10.00 4.59 7.29
CA GLU A 82 9.56 5.54 8.32
C GLU A 82 8.06 5.79 8.27
N PHE A 83 7.42 5.96 9.42
CA PHE A 83 6.00 6.31 9.50
C PHE A 83 5.65 7.60 8.75
N ALA A 84 6.57 8.54 8.66
CA ALA A 84 6.39 9.81 7.96
C ALA A 84 6.08 9.63 6.47
N GLU A 85 6.58 8.55 5.82
CA GLU A 85 6.30 8.21 4.41
C GLU A 85 4.81 8.03 4.12
N ARG A 86 4.01 7.75 5.16
CA ARG A 86 2.56 7.54 5.00
C ARG A 86 1.79 8.82 4.72
N ILE A 87 2.35 9.98 5.04
CA ILE A 87 1.72 11.29 4.82
C ILE A 87 2.59 12.06 3.84
N ARG A 88 2.02 12.46 2.73
CA ARG A 88 2.73 13.18 1.68
C ARG A 88 2.02 14.50 1.37
N ILE A 89 2.81 15.54 1.12
CA ILE A 89 2.34 16.83 0.63
C ILE A 89 3.12 17.16 -0.65
N ASP A 90 2.41 17.46 -1.72
CA ASP A 90 2.98 17.79 -3.03
C ASP A 90 4.08 16.81 -3.48
N ASP A 91 3.77 15.51 -3.38
CA ASP A 91 4.63 14.37 -3.73
C ASP A 91 5.91 14.23 -2.91
N HIS A 92 6.02 14.92 -1.76
CA HIS A 92 7.11 14.77 -0.80
C HIS A 92 6.62 14.11 0.48
N ASP A 93 7.43 13.20 1.03
CA ASP A 93 7.17 12.61 2.35
C ASP A 93 7.21 13.69 3.41
N LEU A 94 6.37 13.56 4.43
CA LEU A 94 6.27 14.57 5.49
C LEU A 94 7.61 14.66 6.25
N ASP A 95 8.04 15.88 6.51
CA ASP A 95 9.21 16.15 7.34
C ASP A 95 9.06 15.49 8.73
N PRO A 96 10.12 14.90 9.30
CA PRO A 96 10.05 14.22 10.60
C PRO A 96 9.55 15.10 11.75
N ALA A 97 9.85 16.40 11.76
CA ALA A 97 9.36 17.30 12.79
C ALA A 97 7.87 17.61 12.60
N ALA A 98 7.42 17.79 11.35
CA ALA A 98 6.00 17.94 11.02
C ALA A 98 5.20 16.68 11.36
N PHE A 99 5.75 15.48 11.08
CA PHE A 99 5.17 14.21 11.50
C PHE A 99 5.04 14.11 13.02
N ALA A 100 6.10 14.43 13.76
CA ALA A 100 6.05 14.46 15.22
C ALA A 100 4.94 15.39 15.75
N ALA A 101 4.84 16.60 15.19
CA ALA A 101 3.80 17.57 15.56
C ALA A 101 2.38 17.06 15.22
N ALA A 102 2.21 16.37 14.09
CA ALA A 102 0.94 15.74 13.70
C ALA A 102 0.51 14.67 14.69
N VAL A 103 1.40 13.75 15.05
CA VAL A 103 1.14 12.71 16.05
C VAL A 103 0.89 13.32 17.43
N GLN A 104 1.65 14.33 17.85
CA GLN A 104 1.49 14.99 19.14
C GLN A 104 0.08 15.59 19.31
N ARG A 105 -0.51 16.15 18.25
CA ARG A 105 -1.91 16.64 18.27
C ARG A 105 -2.89 15.51 18.58
N VAL A 106 -2.64 14.32 18.03
CA VAL A 106 -3.51 13.16 18.23
C VAL A 106 -3.34 12.53 19.61
N VAL A 107 -2.14 12.56 20.21
CA VAL A 107 -1.91 12.01 21.57
C VAL A 107 -2.94 12.56 22.56
N GLY A 108 -3.13 13.88 22.58
CA GLY A 108 -4.10 14.52 23.48
C GLY A 108 -5.56 14.21 23.13
N ALA A 109 -5.87 14.07 21.84
CA ALA A 109 -7.21 13.71 21.37
C ALA A 109 -7.55 12.24 21.70
N ALA A 110 -6.63 11.31 21.44
CA ALA A 110 -6.78 9.89 21.75
C ALA A 110 -7.01 9.67 23.26
N ALA A 111 -6.22 10.30 24.11
CA ALA A 111 -6.41 10.23 25.56
C ALA A 111 -7.76 10.75 26.04
N LYS A 112 -8.39 11.70 25.33
CA LYS A 112 -9.75 12.16 25.64
C LYS A 112 -10.79 11.12 25.17
N VAL A 113 -10.61 10.57 23.98
CA VAL A 113 -11.51 9.53 23.44
C VAL A 113 -11.47 8.28 24.31
N ASP A 114 -10.28 7.78 24.67
CA ASP A 114 -10.09 6.57 25.47
C ASP A 114 -10.82 6.62 26.81
N ARG A 115 -10.94 7.82 27.42
CA ARG A 115 -11.72 8.00 28.65
C ARG A 115 -13.23 7.86 28.48
N THR A 116 -13.72 7.85 27.25
CA THR A 116 -15.16 7.72 26.93
C THR A 116 -15.50 6.33 26.38
N LEU A 117 -14.50 5.47 26.24
CA LEU A 117 -14.66 4.09 25.79
C LEU A 117 -14.77 3.12 26.97
N GLU A 118 -15.17 1.90 26.68
CA GLU A 118 -15.17 0.82 27.66
C GLU A 118 -13.73 0.44 28.09
N ASP A 119 -13.57 -0.20 29.25
CA ASP A 119 -12.26 -0.38 29.89
C ASP A 119 -11.21 -1.11 29.05
N ASP A 120 -11.62 -1.97 28.13
CA ASP A 120 -10.76 -2.75 27.24
C ASP A 120 -10.71 -2.21 25.79
N ASP A 121 -11.37 -1.07 25.51
CA ASP A 121 -11.35 -0.45 24.17
C ASP A 121 -10.45 0.81 24.18
N ARG A 122 -9.65 0.97 23.13
CA ARG A 122 -8.69 2.08 22.99
C ARG A 122 -8.57 2.48 21.52
N VAL A 123 -8.10 3.70 21.30
CA VAL A 123 -7.69 4.15 19.97
C VAL A 123 -6.53 3.30 19.47
N THR A 124 -6.68 2.73 18.28
CA THR A 124 -5.68 1.86 17.65
C THR A 124 -4.58 2.66 16.94
N GLN A 125 -3.46 2.00 16.63
CA GLN A 125 -2.35 2.62 15.90
C GLN A 125 -2.81 3.20 14.54
N PHE A 126 -3.63 2.45 13.79
CA PHE A 126 -4.08 2.90 12.48
C PHE A 126 -5.06 4.06 12.57
N GLU A 127 -5.96 4.09 13.57
CA GLU A 127 -6.86 5.21 13.84
C GLU A 127 -6.07 6.48 14.23
N ALA A 128 -5.10 6.35 15.13
CA ALA A 128 -4.26 7.47 15.54
C ALA A 128 -3.45 8.05 14.36
N LEU A 129 -2.90 7.18 13.53
CA LEU A 129 -2.11 7.60 12.36
C LEU A 129 -2.99 8.22 11.27
N THR A 130 -4.18 7.68 11.02
CA THR A 130 -5.16 8.26 10.09
C THR A 130 -5.61 9.64 10.58
N ALA A 131 -5.85 9.78 11.88
CA ALA A 131 -6.21 11.07 12.48
C ALA A 131 -5.06 12.10 12.37
N ALA A 132 -3.81 11.66 12.57
CA ALA A 132 -2.63 12.51 12.37
C ALA A 132 -2.50 12.97 10.91
N ALA A 133 -2.75 12.05 9.97
CA ALA A 133 -2.75 12.37 8.54
C ALA A 133 -3.81 13.43 8.20
N TYR A 134 -5.06 13.24 8.60
CA TYR A 134 -6.12 14.20 8.30
C TYR A 134 -5.87 15.57 8.94
N SER A 135 -5.40 15.57 10.20
CA SER A 135 -5.01 16.82 10.89
C SER A 135 -3.88 17.55 10.17
N GLU A 136 -2.90 16.83 9.64
CA GLU A 136 -1.76 17.46 8.95
C GLU A 136 -2.12 17.92 7.54
N LEU A 137 -2.92 17.14 6.79
CA LEU A 137 -3.42 17.54 5.47
C LEU A 137 -4.26 18.81 5.56
N ALA A 138 -5.18 18.88 6.54
CA ALA A 138 -5.96 20.10 6.79
C ALA A 138 -5.07 21.31 7.15
N ARG A 139 -4.11 21.13 8.06
CA ARG A 139 -3.17 22.19 8.48
C ARG A 139 -2.30 22.67 7.32
N SER A 140 -1.91 21.77 6.45
CA SER A 140 -1.11 22.09 5.27
C SER A 140 -1.91 22.79 4.17
N GLY A 141 -3.23 22.89 4.31
CA GLY A 141 -4.09 23.59 3.34
C GLY A 141 -4.06 22.89 1.97
N VAL A 142 -4.14 21.56 1.94
CA VAL A 142 -4.24 20.83 0.66
C VAL A 142 -5.63 21.04 0.04
N ASP A 143 -5.67 21.20 -1.29
CA ASP A 143 -6.91 21.32 -2.04
C ASP A 143 -7.58 19.94 -2.21
N ALA A 144 -6.75 18.92 -2.46
CA ALA A 144 -7.19 17.56 -2.70
C ALA A 144 -6.33 16.55 -1.94
N ALA A 145 -6.96 15.56 -1.29
CA ALA A 145 -6.28 14.46 -0.63
C ALA A 145 -6.64 13.12 -1.28
N VAL A 146 -5.64 12.29 -1.54
CA VAL A 146 -5.81 10.92 -2.05
C VAL A 146 -5.49 9.96 -0.92
N ILE A 147 -6.50 9.22 -0.47
CA ILE A 147 -6.47 8.45 0.77
C ILE A 147 -6.51 6.96 0.45
N GLU A 148 -5.48 6.21 0.87
CA GLU A 148 -5.42 4.76 0.80
C GLU A 148 -6.13 4.13 1.99
N ALA A 149 -7.09 3.23 1.76
CA ALA A 149 -7.64 2.39 2.81
C ALA A 149 -6.64 1.31 3.25
N GLY A 150 -6.53 1.08 4.54
CA GLY A 150 -5.66 0.04 5.10
C GLY A 150 -6.19 -1.36 4.82
N LEU A 151 -7.41 -1.65 5.28
CA LEU A 151 -8.02 -2.97 5.17
C LEU A 151 -9.54 -2.88 4.90
N GLY A 152 -9.98 -3.54 3.82
CA GLY A 152 -11.42 -3.54 3.48
C GLY A 152 -11.90 -2.19 2.99
N GLY A 153 -12.87 -1.62 3.67
CA GLY A 153 -13.47 -0.32 3.41
C GLY A 153 -14.50 0.05 4.48
N ARG A 154 -15.49 -0.80 4.72
CA ARG A 154 -16.64 -0.53 5.62
C ARG A 154 -16.24 0.00 7.00
N TYR A 155 -15.28 -0.63 7.63
CA TYR A 155 -14.81 -0.32 8.98
C TYR A 155 -13.38 0.20 9.03
N ASP A 156 -12.80 0.50 7.86
CA ASP A 156 -11.47 1.10 7.80
C ASP A 156 -11.51 2.53 8.36
N ALA A 157 -10.52 2.90 9.17
CA ALA A 157 -10.49 4.22 9.80
C ALA A 157 -10.56 5.37 8.79
N THR A 158 -10.05 5.15 7.57
CA THR A 158 -10.10 6.14 6.50
C THR A 158 -11.52 6.44 6.02
N SER A 159 -12.49 5.53 6.26
CA SER A 159 -13.86 5.64 5.75
C SER A 159 -14.74 6.68 6.45
N VAL A 160 -14.20 7.42 7.43
CA VAL A 160 -14.89 8.61 7.98
C VAL A 160 -14.86 9.81 7.03
N ILE A 161 -14.02 9.76 5.99
CA ILE A 161 -13.89 10.84 5.00
C ILE A 161 -15.10 10.86 4.04
N ASP A 162 -15.53 12.05 3.66
CA ASP A 162 -16.54 12.24 2.62
C ASP A 162 -15.84 12.48 1.27
N SER A 163 -15.57 11.40 0.54
CA SER A 163 -14.82 11.45 -0.72
C SER A 163 -15.73 11.68 -1.93
N ARG A 164 -15.30 12.56 -2.84
CA ARG A 164 -16.01 12.81 -4.12
C ARG A 164 -15.85 11.67 -5.11
N VAL A 165 -14.69 11.03 -5.09
CA VAL A 165 -14.35 9.89 -5.96
C VAL A 165 -13.90 8.73 -5.11
N GLN A 166 -14.46 7.55 -5.35
CA GLN A 166 -14.04 6.29 -4.77
C GLN A 166 -13.40 5.43 -5.86
N VAL A 167 -12.29 4.79 -5.54
CA VAL A 167 -11.55 3.97 -6.49
C VAL A 167 -11.46 2.54 -5.97
N LEU A 168 -11.91 1.57 -6.77
CA LEU A 168 -11.65 0.15 -6.56
C LEU A 168 -10.62 -0.32 -7.56
N THR A 169 -9.37 -0.55 -7.12
CA THR A 169 -8.29 -0.97 -8.03
C THR A 169 -8.50 -2.37 -8.57
N ASN A 170 -8.69 -3.34 -7.70
CA ASN A 170 -9.05 -4.73 -7.99
C ASN A 170 -9.48 -5.45 -6.71
N VAL A 171 -9.98 -6.69 -6.86
CA VAL A 171 -10.32 -7.58 -5.74
C VAL A 171 -9.66 -8.93 -5.97
N GLY A 172 -8.95 -9.42 -4.96
CA GLY A 172 -8.37 -10.74 -4.89
C GLY A 172 -8.63 -11.39 -3.54
N LEU A 173 -8.47 -12.70 -3.45
CA LEU A 173 -8.59 -13.46 -2.20
C LEU A 173 -7.45 -13.09 -1.26
N GLU A 174 -7.74 -12.19 -0.33
CA GLU A 174 -6.81 -11.75 0.71
C GLU A 174 -7.60 -11.36 1.96
N HIS A 175 -7.00 -11.54 3.13
CA HIS A 175 -7.63 -11.23 4.41
C HIS A 175 -9.01 -11.87 4.62
N GLN A 176 -9.21 -13.09 4.08
CA GLN A 176 -10.50 -13.82 4.10
C GLN A 176 -11.10 -13.96 5.50
N ARG A 177 -10.24 -14.09 6.53
CA ARG A 177 -10.68 -14.13 7.93
C ARG A 177 -11.49 -12.90 8.35
N TRP A 178 -11.24 -11.74 7.74
CA TRP A 178 -11.83 -10.46 8.11
C TRP A 178 -12.83 -9.94 7.09
N LEU A 179 -12.59 -10.19 5.81
CA LEU A 179 -13.38 -9.61 4.72
C LEU A 179 -14.38 -10.61 4.12
N GLY A 180 -14.32 -11.88 4.53
CA GLY A 180 -15.18 -12.95 4.02
C GLY A 180 -14.45 -13.89 3.05
N PRO A 181 -15.02 -15.09 2.81
CA PRO A 181 -14.36 -16.18 2.11
C PRO A 181 -14.37 -16.04 0.59
N THR A 182 -15.23 -15.20 0.00
CA THR A 182 -15.41 -15.08 -1.45
C THR A 182 -14.99 -13.71 -1.99
N LEU A 183 -14.75 -13.63 -3.30
CA LEU A 183 -14.49 -12.35 -3.96
C LEU A 183 -15.67 -11.38 -3.80
N ARG A 184 -16.91 -11.87 -3.81
CA ARG A 184 -18.12 -11.06 -3.57
C ARG A 184 -18.15 -10.44 -2.17
N ASP A 185 -17.80 -11.23 -1.14
CA ASP A 185 -17.77 -10.72 0.23
C ASP A 185 -16.71 -9.62 0.38
N ILE A 186 -15.50 -9.88 -0.13
CA ILE A 186 -14.39 -8.92 -0.12
C ILE A 186 -14.75 -7.66 -0.91
N ALA A 187 -15.43 -7.80 -2.05
CA ALA A 187 -15.91 -6.69 -2.87
C ALA A 187 -16.92 -5.83 -2.09
N ARG A 188 -17.92 -6.43 -1.43
CA ARG A 188 -18.92 -5.73 -0.62
C ARG A 188 -18.31 -4.94 0.53
N GLU A 189 -17.30 -5.51 1.20
CA GLU A 189 -16.58 -4.81 2.25
C GLU A 189 -15.81 -3.59 1.71
N LYS A 190 -15.17 -3.73 0.56
CA LYS A 190 -14.44 -2.63 -0.10
C LYS A 190 -15.39 -1.56 -0.65
N LEU A 191 -16.45 -1.97 -1.33
CA LEU A 191 -17.42 -1.06 -1.97
C LEU A 191 -18.29 -0.30 -0.95
N ALA A 192 -18.28 -0.66 0.32
CA ALA A 192 -18.99 0.09 1.37
C ALA A 192 -18.49 1.54 1.55
N VAL A 193 -17.39 1.92 0.89
CA VAL A 193 -16.89 3.30 0.84
C VAL A 193 -17.63 4.19 -0.17
N VAL A 194 -18.42 3.62 -1.07
CA VAL A 194 -19.13 4.37 -2.12
C VAL A 194 -20.09 5.36 -1.48
N ARG A 195 -19.99 6.64 -1.91
CA ARG A 195 -20.77 7.74 -1.35
C ARG A 195 -21.96 8.10 -2.23
N PRO A 196 -23.10 8.52 -1.63
CA PRO A 196 -24.25 8.98 -2.38
C PRO A 196 -23.90 10.11 -3.35
N GLY A 197 -24.24 9.93 -4.63
CA GLY A 197 -23.96 10.92 -5.69
C GLY A 197 -22.48 11.08 -6.06
N GLY A 198 -21.58 10.28 -5.48
CA GLY A 198 -20.15 10.27 -5.82
C GLY A 198 -19.84 9.62 -7.16
N THR A 199 -18.56 9.41 -7.44
CA THR A 199 -18.13 8.64 -8.61
C THR A 199 -17.30 7.44 -8.17
N LEU A 200 -17.74 6.23 -8.52
CA LEU A 200 -16.98 5.00 -8.34
C LEU A 200 -16.18 4.72 -9.63
N VAL A 201 -14.85 4.72 -9.49
CA VAL A 201 -13.92 4.33 -10.57
C VAL A 201 -13.38 2.94 -10.29
N CYS A 202 -13.52 2.04 -11.24
CA CYS A 202 -13.07 0.65 -11.13
C CYS A 202 -11.93 0.36 -12.11
N GLY A 203 -10.94 -0.42 -11.63
CA GLY A 203 -9.95 -1.05 -12.49
C GLY A 203 -10.49 -2.32 -13.17
N ASP A 204 -9.59 -3.23 -13.52
CA ASP A 204 -9.92 -4.53 -14.09
C ASP A 204 -10.49 -5.46 -12.99
N LEU A 205 -11.74 -5.88 -13.15
CA LEU A 205 -12.50 -6.65 -12.17
C LEU A 205 -12.96 -7.99 -12.75
N ALA A 206 -12.96 -9.02 -11.90
CA ALA A 206 -13.66 -10.27 -12.24
C ALA A 206 -15.18 -10.02 -12.39
N PRO A 207 -15.89 -10.76 -13.25
CA PRO A 207 -17.32 -10.52 -13.55
C PRO A 207 -18.19 -10.43 -12.29
N GLU A 208 -17.98 -11.30 -11.31
CA GLU A 208 -18.72 -11.30 -10.06
C GLU A 208 -18.45 -10.08 -9.17
N VAL A 209 -17.27 -9.48 -9.27
CA VAL A 209 -16.90 -8.24 -8.57
C VAL A 209 -17.47 -7.03 -9.30
N GLU A 210 -17.52 -7.08 -10.64
CA GLU A 210 -18.15 -6.05 -11.46
C GLU A 210 -19.64 -5.94 -11.15
N GLU A 211 -20.35 -7.07 -10.99
CA GLU A 211 -21.75 -7.09 -10.56
C GLU A 211 -21.94 -6.38 -9.22
N GLU A 212 -21.10 -6.65 -8.23
CA GLU A 212 -21.16 -5.97 -6.93
C GLU A 212 -20.84 -4.46 -7.04
N ALA A 213 -19.90 -4.07 -7.91
CA ALA A 213 -19.59 -2.67 -8.16
C ALA A 213 -20.77 -1.92 -8.79
N ARG A 214 -21.46 -2.53 -9.76
CA ARG A 214 -22.69 -1.97 -10.37
C ARG A 214 -23.79 -1.82 -9.34
N ALA A 215 -24.04 -2.85 -8.52
CA ALA A 215 -25.04 -2.80 -7.46
C ALA A 215 -24.74 -1.72 -6.41
N ALA A 216 -23.47 -1.58 -6.00
CA ALA A 216 -23.07 -0.56 -5.04
C ALA A 216 -23.22 0.86 -5.58
N ALA A 217 -22.87 1.09 -6.86
CA ALA A 217 -23.02 2.38 -7.51
C ALA A 217 -24.50 2.75 -7.67
N GLU A 218 -25.36 1.81 -8.09
CA GLU A 218 -26.80 2.00 -8.19
C GLU A 218 -27.43 2.34 -6.83
N ALA A 219 -27.13 1.58 -5.80
CA ALA A 219 -27.64 1.80 -4.44
C ALA A 219 -27.28 3.18 -3.87
N ALA A 220 -26.11 3.71 -4.26
CA ALA A 220 -25.63 5.03 -3.84
C ALA A 220 -25.99 6.14 -4.84
N ALA A 221 -26.71 5.85 -5.94
CA ALA A 221 -26.90 6.78 -7.05
C ALA A 221 -25.56 7.44 -7.49
N ALA A 222 -24.47 6.68 -7.46
CA ALA A 222 -23.15 7.12 -7.83
C ALA A 222 -22.88 6.87 -9.32
N ARG A 223 -22.09 7.73 -9.94
CA ARG A 223 -21.60 7.50 -11.29
C ARG A 223 -20.58 6.37 -11.28
N LEU A 224 -20.74 5.38 -12.17
CA LEU A 224 -19.80 4.27 -12.33
C LEU A 224 -18.94 4.48 -13.58
N VAL A 225 -17.62 4.32 -13.42
CA VAL A 225 -16.62 4.44 -14.48
C VAL A 225 -15.68 3.24 -14.42
N PHE A 226 -15.51 2.52 -15.52
CA PHE A 226 -14.46 1.52 -15.67
C PHE A 226 -13.27 2.15 -16.39
N ALA A 227 -12.10 2.06 -15.79
CA ALA A 227 -10.86 2.55 -16.38
C ALA A 227 -10.49 1.69 -17.60
N PRO A 228 -9.92 2.29 -18.67
CA PRO A 228 -9.41 1.51 -19.79
C PRO A 228 -8.22 0.63 -19.37
N ALA A 229 -7.96 -0.43 -20.12
CA ALA A 229 -6.83 -1.32 -19.86
C ALA A 229 -5.45 -0.64 -20.08
N ASP A 230 -5.40 0.33 -20.98
CA ASP A 230 -4.20 1.09 -21.35
C ASP A 230 -4.42 2.59 -21.07
N PRO A 231 -3.47 3.29 -20.45
CA PRO A 231 -3.58 4.72 -20.14
C PRO A 231 -3.43 5.64 -21.38
N GLY A 232 -3.01 5.11 -22.53
CA GLY A 232 -2.78 5.89 -23.76
C GLY A 232 -1.54 6.80 -23.70
N VAL A 233 -0.72 6.69 -22.63
CA VAL A 233 0.54 7.43 -22.47
C VAL A 233 1.62 6.51 -21.92
N PRO A 234 2.91 6.69 -22.29
CA PRO A 234 4.03 5.98 -21.69
C PRO A 234 4.15 6.33 -20.19
N VAL A 235 4.28 5.31 -19.34
CA VAL A 235 4.45 5.46 -17.89
C VAL A 235 5.88 5.05 -17.53
N ALA A 236 6.56 5.86 -16.72
CA ALA A 236 7.98 5.63 -16.36
C ALA A 236 8.19 4.38 -15.50
N VAL A 237 7.21 4.01 -14.67
CA VAL A 237 7.29 2.79 -13.85
C VAL A 237 6.97 1.55 -14.70
N PRO A 238 7.81 0.48 -14.62
CA PRO A 238 7.66 -0.71 -15.45
C PRO A 238 6.48 -1.59 -15.00
N GLY A 239 6.04 -2.45 -15.90
CA GLY A 239 5.03 -3.48 -15.68
C GLY A 239 3.63 -3.11 -16.15
N ALA A 240 2.97 -4.08 -16.79
CA ALA A 240 1.60 -3.92 -17.27
C ALA A 240 0.62 -3.57 -16.15
N PHE A 241 0.85 -4.09 -14.92
CA PHE A 241 0.03 -3.76 -13.76
C PHE A 241 0.17 -2.28 -13.35
N GLN A 242 1.33 -1.65 -13.54
CA GLN A 242 1.51 -0.22 -13.28
C GLN A 242 0.83 0.65 -14.35
N ARG A 243 0.85 0.23 -15.61
CA ARG A 243 0.09 0.89 -16.67
C ARG A 243 -1.42 0.85 -16.37
N ARG A 244 -1.95 -0.30 -15.91
CA ARG A 244 -3.35 -0.42 -15.44
C ARG A 244 -3.63 0.48 -14.24
N ASN A 245 -2.74 0.53 -13.24
CA ASN A 245 -2.88 1.44 -12.10
C ASN A 245 -2.92 2.91 -12.54
N PHE A 246 -2.10 3.28 -13.54
CA PHE A 246 -2.09 4.64 -14.07
C PHE A 246 -3.37 4.97 -14.87
N ALA A 247 -3.93 4.01 -15.61
CA ALA A 247 -5.21 4.18 -16.29
C ALA A 247 -6.35 4.41 -15.28
N VAL A 248 -6.38 3.67 -14.17
CA VAL A 248 -7.30 3.90 -13.05
C VAL A 248 -7.11 5.29 -12.45
N ALA A 249 -5.85 5.70 -12.27
CA ALA A 249 -5.53 7.02 -11.74
C ALA A 249 -5.98 8.16 -12.67
N LEU A 250 -5.84 8.00 -13.99
CA LEU A 250 -6.36 8.95 -14.98
C LEU A 250 -7.87 9.07 -14.88
N ALA A 251 -8.59 7.95 -14.88
CA ALA A 251 -10.04 7.96 -14.76
C ALA A 251 -10.53 8.61 -13.46
N ALA A 252 -9.80 8.37 -12.34
CA ALA A 252 -10.12 8.97 -11.06
C ALA A 252 -9.84 10.49 -11.04
N ALA A 253 -8.71 10.91 -11.59
CA ALA A 253 -8.36 12.34 -11.70
C ALA A 253 -9.33 13.08 -12.63
N GLU A 254 -9.74 12.47 -13.76
CA GLU A 254 -10.75 13.04 -14.65
C GLU A 254 -12.11 13.15 -13.96
N ALA A 255 -12.52 12.12 -13.20
CA ALA A 255 -13.75 12.17 -12.40
C ALA A 255 -13.71 13.29 -11.35
N PHE A 256 -12.55 13.59 -10.82
CA PHE A 256 -12.35 14.64 -9.81
C PHE A 256 -12.31 16.05 -10.42
N LEU A 257 -11.58 16.24 -11.54
CA LEU A 257 -11.33 17.55 -12.18
C LEU A 257 -12.35 17.92 -13.26
N GLY A 258 -13.07 16.93 -13.82
CA GLY A 258 -13.96 17.07 -14.95
C GLY A 258 -13.26 16.95 -16.31
N ARG A 259 -12.02 17.39 -16.44
CA ARG A 259 -11.17 17.20 -17.64
C ARG A 259 -9.69 17.17 -17.26
N LEU A 260 -8.89 16.55 -18.12
CA LEU A 260 -7.45 16.50 -17.95
C LEU A 260 -6.71 17.30 -19.03
N ASP A 261 -5.62 17.94 -18.65
CA ASP A 261 -4.65 18.51 -19.56
C ASP A 261 -3.64 17.45 -20.01
N ALA A 262 -3.44 17.28 -21.30
CA ALA A 262 -2.58 16.23 -21.84
C ALA A 262 -1.08 16.44 -21.53
N VAL A 263 -0.64 17.69 -21.31
CA VAL A 263 0.76 17.97 -20.91
C VAL A 263 0.96 17.55 -19.45
N ALA A 264 0.07 17.98 -18.56
CA ALA A 264 0.10 17.62 -17.15
C ALA A 264 0.06 16.09 -16.93
N VAL A 265 -0.76 15.37 -17.72
CA VAL A 265 -0.82 13.91 -17.70
C VAL A 265 0.51 13.28 -18.09
N ARG A 266 1.16 13.73 -19.18
CA ARG A 266 2.47 13.20 -19.59
C ARG A 266 3.56 13.49 -18.57
N GLU A 267 3.56 14.67 -17.99
CA GLU A 267 4.50 15.03 -16.92
C GLU A 267 4.31 14.14 -15.69
N ALA A 268 3.07 13.91 -15.26
CA ALA A 268 2.77 12.98 -14.16
C ALA A 268 3.25 11.56 -14.50
N ALA A 269 2.95 11.05 -15.69
CA ALA A 269 3.33 9.69 -16.12
C ALA A 269 4.85 9.45 -16.09
N THR A 270 5.65 10.50 -16.42
CA THR A 270 7.11 10.42 -16.41
C THR A 270 7.75 10.67 -15.05
N ALA A 271 7.08 11.38 -14.14
CA ALA A 271 7.58 11.71 -12.82
C ALA A 271 7.23 10.69 -11.73
N VAL A 272 6.22 9.86 -11.96
CA VAL A 272 5.74 8.89 -10.95
C VAL A 272 6.84 7.93 -10.52
N HIS A 273 7.05 7.86 -9.20
CA HIS A 273 7.92 6.90 -8.55
C HIS A 273 7.14 6.11 -7.49
N VAL A 274 7.27 4.78 -7.53
CA VAL A 274 6.58 3.88 -6.59
C VAL A 274 7.59 2.98 -5.90
N PRO A 275 8.10 3.36 -4.72
CA PRO A 275 9.08 2.59 -3.99
C PRO A 275 8.62 1.16 -3.70
N GLY A 276 9.54 0.19 -3.84
CA GLY A 276 9.28 -1.22 -3.57
C GLY A 276 8.29 -1.89 -4.53
N ARG A 277 8.09 -1.33 -5.73
CA ARG A 277 7.28 -1.93 -6.79
C ARG A 277 8.09 -2.01 -8.08
N LEU A 278 8.58 -3.20 -8.40
CA LEU A 278 9.46 -3.52 -9.53
C LEU A 278 10.60 -2.48 -9.66
N GLN A 279 11.13 -2.09 -8.50
CA GLN A 279 12.11 -1.02 -8.36
C GLN A 279 13.53 -1.54 -8.54
N VAL A 280 14.27 -0.97 -9.47
CA VAL A 280 15.73 -1.19 -9.59
C VAL A 280 16.43 -0.40 -8.49
N VAL A 281 17.12 -1.11 -7.58
CA VAL A 281 17.86 -0.49 -6.46
C VAL A 281 19.36 -0.51 -6.68
N GLU A 282 19.86 -1.38 -7.56
CA GLU A 282 21.28 -1.46 -7.95
C GLU A 282 21.39 -2.00 -9.38
N ARG A 283 22.44 -1.61 -10.11
CA ARG A 283 22.62 -1.98 -11.52
C ARG A 283 23.73 -2.99 -11.75
N ASP A 284 24.61 -3.22 -10.78
CA ASP A 284 25.73 -4.14 -10.87
C ASP A 284 25.98 -4.88 -9.53
N PRO A 285 25.53 -6.14 -9.42
CA PRO A 285 24.58 -6.82 -10.32
C PRO A 285 23.19 -6.20 -10.29
N LEU A 286 22.43 -6.31 -11.38
CA LEU A 286 21.07 -5.79 -11.43
C LEU A 286 20.25 -6.34 -10.27
N THR A 287 19.77 -5.47 -9.39
CA THR A 287 19.00 -5.84 -8.21
C THR A 287 17.65 -5.10 -8.24
N VAL A 288 16.59 -5.89 -8.22
CA VAL A 288 15.19 -5.43 -8.26
C VAL A 288 14.48 -5.79 -6.96
N VAL A 289 13.66 -4.90 -6.44
CA VAL A 289 12.83 -5.17 -5.27
C VAL A 289 11.34 -4.99 -5.60
N ASP A 290 10.50 -5.90 -5.12
CA ASP A 290 9.05 -5.82 -5.27
C ASP A 290 8.33 -6.42 -4.05
N GLY A 291 7.37 -5.69 -3.51
CA GLY A 291 6.59 -6.07 -2.35
C GLY A 291 5.37 -6.95 -2.66
N ALA A 292 5.34 -7.72 -3.75
CA ALA A 292 4.30 -8.72 -4.01
C ALA A 292 4.24 -9.73 -2.85
N HIS A 293 3.04 -9.95 -2.31
CA HIS A 293 2.86 -10.73 -1.07
C HIS A 293 1.57 -11.56 -1.06
N ASN A 294 0.94 -11.72 -2.20
CA ASN A 294 -0.21 -12.58 -2.42
C ASN A 294 -0.16 -13.20 -3.83
N PRO A 295 -0.95 -14.24 -4.13
CA PRO A 295 -0.88 -14.96 -5.41
C PRO A 295 -1.04 -14.07 -6.64
N SER A 296 -2.03 -13.18 -6.67
CA SER A 296 -2.28 -12.30 -7.82
C SER A 296 -1.19 -11.24 -8.00
N GLY A 297 -0.63 -10.71 -6.89
CA GLY A 297 0.51 -9.80 -6.92
C GLY A 297 1.77 -10.49 -7.44
N MET A 298 2.01 -11.75 -7.03
CA MET A 298 3.15 -12.53 -7.49
C MET A 298 3.05 -12.85 -8.98
N ALA A 299 1.88 -13.25 -9.47
CA ALA A 299 1.65 -13.48 -10.90
C ALA A 299 1.93 -12.21 -11.72
N ALA A 300 1.38 -11.07 -11.29
CA ALA A 300 1.60 -9.78 -11.96
C ALA A 300 3.08 -9.34 -11.96
N LEU A 301 3.81 -9.64 -10.87
CA LEU A 301 5.25 -9.40 -10.80
C LEU A 301 6.00 -10.26 -11.82
N VAL A 302 5.73 -11.56 -11.87
CA VAL A 302 6.40 -12.50 -12.78
C VAL A 302 6.16 -12.11 -14.23
N ASP A 303 4.92 -11.74 -14.59
CA ASP A 303 4.58 -11.28 -15.94
C ASP A 303 5.33 -10.01 -16.35
N ALA A 304 5.58 -9.11 -15.39
CA ALA A 304 6.23 -7.84 -15.64
C ALA A 304 7.77 -7.89 -15.52
N LEU A 305 8.32 -8.91 -14.88
CA LEU A 305 9.75 -9.02 -14.57
C LEU A 305 10.65 -8.92 -15.80
N PRO A 306 10.34 -9.54 -16.97
CA PRO A 306 11.15 -9.42 -18.20
C PRO A 306 11.31 -7.98 -18.70
N GLU A 307 10.37 -7.07 -18.42
CA GLU A 307 10.52 -5.65 -18.82
C GLU A 307 11.73 -4.97 -18.14
N VAL A 308 12.18 -5.49 -16.98
CA VAL A 308 13.28 -4.92 -16.19
C VAL A 308 14.56 -5.74 -16.31
N VAL A 309 14.44 -7.07 -16.21
CA VAL A 309 15.63 -7.93 -16.18
C VAL A 309 16.05 -8.44 -17.56
N GLY A 310 15.16 -8.32 -18.57
CA GLY A 310 15.40 -8.90 -19.90
C GLY A 310 15.48 -10.43 -19.81
N GLU A 311 16.47 -11.01 -20.49
CA GLU A 311 16.75 -12.45 -20.53
C GLU A 311 17.73 -12.91 -19.42
N ARG A 312 18.08 -12.04 -18.46
CA ARG A 312 19.03 -12.40 -17.38
C ARG A 312 18.47 -13.52 -16.51
N PRO A 313 19.30 -14.51 -16.14
CA PRO A 313 18.94 -15.49 -15.14
C PRO A 313 18.66 -14.78 -13.81
N VAL A 314 17.49 -15.07 -13.21
CA VAL A 314 17.02 -14.41 -11.97
C VAL A 314 17.34 -15.26 -10.76
N VAL A 315 18.00 -14.69 -9.77
CA VAL A 315 18.15 -15.27 -8.45
C VAL A 315 17.23 -14.53 -7.48
N ALA A 316 16.21 -15.23 -6.94
CA ALA A 316 15.24 -14.60 -6.05
C ALA A 316 15.66 -14.70 -4.58
N VAL A 317 15.47 -13.62 -3.81
CA VAL A 317 15.48 -13.59 -2.34
C VAL A 317 14.02 -13.50 -1.88
N VAL A 318 13.55 -14.53 -1.16
CA VAL A 318 12.13 -14.68 -0.87
C VAL A 318 11.87 -14.82 0.62
N ALA A 319 10.96 -13.98 1.15
CA ALA A 319 10.35 -14.14 2.46
C ALA A 319 8.83 -14.00 2.34
N VAL A 320 8.07 -14.84 3.03
CA VAL A 320 6.61 -14.82 3.00
C VAL A 320 6.07 -14.85 4.43
N LEU A 321 4.98 -14.13 4.69
CA LEU A 321 4.29 -14.18 5.98
C LEU A 321 3.39 -15.43 6.08
N ASP A 322 3.16 -15.92 7.29
CA ASP A 322 2.44 -17.16 7.59
C ASP A 322 0.92 -17.08 7.32
N ASP A 323 0.39 -15.88 7.19
CA ASP A 323 -1.00 -15.63 6.80
C ASP A 323 -1.24 -15.61 5.27
N LYS A 324 -0.19 -15.84 4.47
CA LYS A 324 -0.25 -15.79 2.99
C LYS A 324 -0.21 -17.19 2.37
N ASP A 325 -0.80 -17.32 1.19
CA ASP A 325 -0.74 -18.54 0.38
C ASP A 325 0.63 -18.67 -0.29
N ALA A 326 1.62 -19.10 0.52
CA ALA A 326 2.99 -19.27 0.06
C ALA A 326 3.10 -20.31 -1.07
N ALA A 327 2.28 -21.37 -1.05
CA ALA A 327 2.31 -22.41 -2.07
C ALA A 327 1.96 -21.87 -3.46
N THR A 328 0.88 -21.11 -3.57
CA THR A 328 0.47 -20.53 -4.85
C THR A 328 1.43 -19.41 -5.29
N MET A 329 1.96 -18.62 -4.36
CA MET A 329 2.99 -17.63 -4.67
C MET A 329 4.26 -18.27 -5.22
N LEU A 330 4.78 -19.31 -4.57
CA LEU A 330 5.98 -20.02 -5.03
C LEU A 330 5.75 -20.73 -6.36
N ARG A 331 4.58 -21.35 -6.56
CA ARG A 331 4.24 -21.99 -7.85
C ARG A 331 4.30 -21.01 -9.03
N ALA A 332 3.93 -19.74 -8.79
CA ALA A 332 4.03 -18.70 -9.81
C ALA A 332 5.48 -18.21 -10.02
N LEU A 333 6.25 -18.04 -8.93
CA LEU A 333 7.58 -17.42 -8.96
C LEU A 333 8.68 -18.37 -9.42
N LEU A 334 8.71 -19.62 -8.89
CA LEU A 334 9.84 -20.54 -9.06
C LEU A 334 10.22 -20.82 -10.51
N PRO A 335 9.28 -20.99 -11.45
CA PRO A 335 9.62 -21.21 -12.87
C PRO A 335 10.37 -20.06 -13.53
N ALA A 336 10.28 -18.85 -12.99
CA ALA A 336 10.99 -17.67 -13.50
C ALA A 336 12.37 -17.47 -12.87
N CYS A 337 12.81 -18.36 -11.96
CA CYS A 337 14.04 -18.22 -11.20
C CYS A 337 15.07 -19.31 -11.57
N ALA A 338 16.31 -18.89 -11.79
CA ALA A 338 17.45 -19.81 -11.93
C ALA A 338 17.89 -20.38 -10.56
N ALA A 339 17.75 -19.60 -9.48
CA ALA A 339 17.99 -20.04 -8.11
C ALA A 339 17.15 -19.21 -7.13
N VAL A 340 16.91 -19.75 -5.92
CA VAL A 340 16.17 -19.05 -4.87
C VAL A 340 16.91 -19.12 -3.54
N VAL A 341 16.98 -17.99 -2.83
CA VAL A 341 17.46 -17.89 -1.46
C VAL A 341 16.29 -17.57 -0.55
N PHE A 342 15.87 -18.53 0.24
CA PHE A 342 14.82 -18.32 1.24
C PHE A 342 15.38 -17.66 2.48
N THR A 343 14.73 -16.58 2.90
CA THR A 343 15.10 -15.79 4.07
C THR A 343 13.88 -15.50 4.94
N ARG A 344 14.09 -14.76 6.02
CA ARG A 344 13.01 -14.31 6.91
C ARG A 344 13.07 -12.80 7.08
N ALA A 345 11.97 -12.12 6.76
CA ALA A 345 11.80 -10.73 7.17
C ALA A 345 11.80 -10.63 8.72
N ARG A 346 12.23 -9.49 9.25
CA ARG A 346 12.25 -9.22 10.70
C ARG A 346 10.85 -9.05 11.31
N ASN A 347 9.83 -9.56 10.65
CA ASN A 347 8.46 -9.64 11.13
C ASN A 347 8.22 -10.99 11.82
N PRO A 348 7.63 -11.04 13.04
CA PRO A 348 7.43 -12.30 13.79
C PRO A 348 6.53 -13.31 13.05
N ARG A 349 5.63 -12.83 12.17
CA ARG A 349 4.74 -13.68 11.36
C ARG A 349 5.42 -14.27 10.12
N GLY A 350 6.72 -14.07 9.91
CA GLY A 350 7.42 -14.64 8.77
C GLY A 350 7.54 -16.17 8.87
N TYR A 351 7.21 -16.90 7.78
CA TYR A 351 7.56 -18.32 7.67
C TYR A 351 9.05 -18.52 7.94
N SER A 352 9.40 -19.69 8.52
CA SER A 352 10.80 -20.07 8.59
C SER A 352 11.35 -20.33 7.18
N PRO A 353 12.60 -19.95 6.88
CA PRO A 353 13.20 -20.25 5.57
C PRO A 353 13.19 -21.76 5.26
N ALA A 354 13.32 -22.62 6.27
CA ALA A 354 13.24 -24.06 6.11
C ALA A 354 11.83 -24.54 5.67
N THR A 355 10.77 -23.90 6.17
CA THR A 355 9.40 -24.20 5.73
C THR A 355 9.21 -23.83 4.25
N LEU A 356 9.70 -22.67 3.83
CA LEU A 356 9.61 -22.24 2.42
C LEU A 356 10.45 -23.15 1.51
N HIS A 357 11.62 -23.57 1.97
CA HIS A 357 12.49 -24.52 1.25
C HIS A 357 11.78 -25.86 1.05
N SER A 358 11.25 -26.46 2.13
CA SER A 358 10.52 -27.72 2.05
C SER A 358 9.30 -27.61 1.12
N LEU A 359 8.61 -26.47 1.13
CA LEU A 359 7.49 -26.24 0.20
C LEU A 359 7.96 -26.16 -1.27
N ALA A 360 9.12 -25.54 -1.54
CA ALA A 360 9.69 -25.49 -2.87
C ALA A 360 10.09 -26.90 -3.37
N GLU A 361 10.69 -27.73 -2.51
CA GLU A 361 10.99 -29.14 -2.83
C GLU A 361 9.71 -29.92 -3.18
N GLN A 362 8.63 -29.75 -2.41
CA GLN A 362 7.33 -30.38 -2.72
C GLN A 362 6.73 -29.89 -4.07
N LEU A 363 7.09 -28.69 -4.50
CA LEU A 363 6.72 -28.15 -5.81
C LEU A 363 7.69 -28.59 -6.93
N GLY A 364 8.68 -29.44 -6.62
CA GLY A 364 9.65 -29.99 -7.59
C GLY A 364 10.84 -29.06 -7.88
N TYR A 365 11.10 -28.06 -7.03
CA TYR A 365 12.19 -27.11 -7.21
C TYR A 365 13.36 -27.45 -6.28
N GLY A 366 14.54 -27.80 -6.85
CA GLY A 366 15.72 -28.25 -6.09
C GLY A 366 16.81 -27.19 -5.88
N ASP A 367 16.81 -26.10 -6.63
CA ASP A 367 17.88 -25.10 -6.61
C ASP A 367 17.59 -23.96 -5.59
N ALA A 368 17.36 -24.37 -4.34
CA ALA A 368 17.03 -23.45 -3.26
C ALA A 368 18.10 -23.47 -2.16
N VAL A 369 18.36 -22.30 -1.59
CA VAL A 369 19.31 -22.08 -0.49
C VAL A 369 18.59 -21.44 0.70
N ILE A 370 18.96 -21.83 1.91
CA ILE A 370 18.46 -21.20 3.15
C ILE A 370 19.51 -20.21 3.66
N GLU A 371 19.09 -18.95 3.87
CA GLU A 371 19.87 -17.93 4.55
C GLU A 371 18.92 -17.05 5.39
N PRO A 372 18.90 -17.24 6.71
CA PRO A 372 17.91 -16.58 7.58
C PRO A 372 18.04 -15.05 7.67
N ASP A 373 19.26 -14.50 7.57
CA ASP A 373 19.47 -13.06 7.60
C ASP A 373 19.20 -12.43 6.23
N PRO A 374 18.29 -11.47 6.10
CA PRO A 374 17.91 -10.91 4.82
C PRO A 374 19.06 -10.20 4.06
N TYR A 375 20.01 -9.62 4.79
CA TYR A 375 21.17 -8.97 4.17
C TYR A 375 22.20 -9.99 3.68
N ALA A 376 22.42 -11.07 4.45
CA ALA A 376 23.24 -12.18 4.03
C ALA A 376 22.62 -12.90 2.82
N ALA A 377 21.28 -13.06 2.81
CA ALA A 377 20.53 -13.63 1.70
C ALA A 377 20.70 -12.79 0.42
N LEU A 378 20.59 -11.46 0.53
CA LEU A 378 20.81 -10.57 -0.62
C LEU A 378 22.25 -10.66 -1.13
N ARG A 379 23.26 -10.67 -0.25
CA ARG A 379 24.67 -10.87 -0.65
C ARG A 379 24.87 -12.23 -1.33
N ARG A 380 24.27 -13.29 -0.78
CA ARG A 380 24.34 -14.64 -1.34
C ARG A 380 23.71 -14.69 -2.73
N ALA A 381 22.56 -14.08 -2.91
CA ALA A 381 21.87 -14.01 -4.20
C ALA A 381 22.69 -13.26 -5.25
N ARG A 382 23.40 -12.17 -4.88
CA ARG A 382 24.29 -11.44 -5.77
C ARG A 382 25.47 -12.30 -6.24
N VAL A 383 26.04 -13.09 -5.32
CA VAL A 383 27.12 -14.02 -5.69
C VAL A 383 26.62 -15.09 -6.65
N LEU A 384 25.41 -15.63 -6.45
CA LEU A 384 24.81 -16.63 -7.32
C LEU A 384 24.41 -16.07 -8.69
N ALA A 385 23.93 -14.83 -8.74
CA ALA A 385 23.57 -14.15 -9.98
C ALA A 385 24.80 -13.83 -10.86
N GLY A 386 25.94 -13.53 -10.22
CA GLY A 386 27.13 -13.08 -10.94
C GLY A 386 26.90 -11.75 -11.67
N ALA A 387 27.77 -11.43 -12.63
CA ALA A 387 27.68 -10.18 -13.40
C ALA A 387 26.54 -10.20 -14.44
N ASP A 388 26.23 -11.37 -14.99
CA ASP A 388 25.25 -11.52 -16.08
C ASP A 388 23.82 -11.76 -15.59
N GLY A 389 23.62 -12.07 -14.31
CA GLY A 389 22.33 -12.33 -13.72
C GLY A 389 21.64 -11.09 -13.14
N ALA A 390 20.45 -11.32 -12.62
CA ALA A 390 19.68 -10.34 -11.87
C ALA A 390 19.23 -10.91 -10.53
N VAL A 391 19.13 -10.07 -9.52
CA VAL A 391 18.59 -10.41 -8.20
C VAL A 391 17.20 -9.80 -8.05
N LEU A 392 16.24 -10.60 -7.58
CA LEU A 392 14.90 -10.16 -7.23
C LEU A 392 14.65 -10.41 -5.74
N ALA A 393 14.42 -9.36 -4.95
CA ALA A 393 13.92 -9.53 -3.58
C ALA A 393 12.39 -9.34 -3.55
N THR A 394 11.64 -10.33 -3.04
CA THR A 394 10.16 -10.31 -3.09
C THR A 394 9.50 -11.24 -2.06
N GLY A 395 8.18 -11.33 -2.12
CA GLY A 395 7.34 -12.19 -1.28
C GLY A 395 6.80 -11.52 -0.01
N SER A 396 7.38 -10.37 0.37
CA SER A 396 6.89 -9.59 1.52
C SER A 396 7.35 -8.14 1.43
N ILE A 397 6.43 -7.22 1.66
CA ILE A 397 6.78 -5.79 1.79
C ILE A 397 7.74 -5.56 2.98
N TYR A 398 7.69 -6.40 4.02
CA TYR A 398 8.59 -6.31 5.18
C TYR A 398 10.02 -6.71 4.84
N LEU A 399 10.21 -7.66 3.92
CA LEU A 399 11.55 -7.95 3.40
C LEU A 399 12.13 -6.72 2.71
N ILE A 400 11.33 -6.07 1.86
CA ILE A 400 11.76 -4.87 1.14
C ILE A 400 12.06 -3.73 2.13
N ALA A 401 11.21 -3.56 3.14
CA ALA A 401 11.40 -2.59 4.22
C ALA A 401 12.72 -2.84 5.00
N ASP A 402 12.99 -4.09 5.38
CA ASP A 402 14.24 -4.46 6.04
C ASP A 402 15.45 -4.11 5.17
N LEU A 403 15.43 -4.53 3.90
CA LEU A 403 16.54 -4.27 2.97
C LEU A 403 16.76 -2.77 2.73
N ALA A 404 15.69 -1.97 2.67
CA ALA A 404 15.77 -0.51 2.52
C ALA A 404 16.28 0.20 3.79
N ALA A 405 15.89 -0.27 4.98
CA ALA A 405 16.28 0.33 6.25
C ALA A 405 17.76 0.15 6.62
N GLY A 406 18.42 -0.88 6.07
CA GLY A 406 19.81 -1.19 6.37
C GLY A 406 20.00 -2.04 7.64
N PRO A 407 21.19 -2.68 7.80
CA PRO A 407 21.43 -3.70 8.84
C PRO A 407 21.42 -3.15 10.28
N SER A 408 21.69 -1.87 10.47
CA SER A 408 21.80 -1.23 11.79
C SER A 408 20.46 -0.72 12.34
N ARG A 409 19.40 -0.62 11.56
CA ARG A 409 18.09 -0.14 12.01
C ARG A 409 17.23 -1.25 12.62
N ARG A 410 16.63 -0.98 13.77
CA ARG A 410 15.63 -1.86 14.37
C ARG A 410 14.29 -1.62 13.68
N ARG A 411 13.63 -2.70 13.23
CA ARG A 411 12.26 -2.85 12.66
C ARG A 411 11.63 -1.61 12.00
N ALA A 412 11.39 -1.69 10.70
CA ALA A 412 10.70 -0.65 9.97
C ALA A 412 9.18 -0.63 10.23
N SER A 413 8.51 -1.77 10.33
CA SER A 413 7.06 -1.88 10.59
C SER A 413 6.71 -3.27 11.11
N THR A 414 5.66 -3.37 11.92
CA THR A 414 5.11 -4.64 12.44
C THR A 414 3.67 -4.88 12.02
N LEU A 415 3.14 -4.09 11.09
CA LEU A 415 1.75 -4.21 10.60
C LEU A 415 1.44 -5.53 9.94
#